data_3fc77da1e09a276904cf2c184ff4ab2c
#
_entry.id   3fc77da1e09a276904cf2c184ff4ab2c
#
_cell.length_a   1.000
_cell.length_b   1.000
_cell.length_c   1.000
_cell.angle_alpha   90.00
_cell.angle_beta   90.00
_cell.angle_gamma   90.00
#
_symmetry.space_group_name_H-M   'P 1'
#
loop_
_entity.id
_entity.type
_entity.pdbx_description
1 polymer ?
#
loop_
_entity_poly.entity_id
_entity_poly.type
_entity_poly.pdbx_seq_one_letter_code
_entity_poly.pdbx_strand_id
1 'polypeptide(L)'
;MQKHVAWSSAVGVFSLLAAANAQVAAPSAAGTPFDGTYRLASSANVNSTYTSRKGQTAPCPPRRAGPLHIENGQARYTTATGIRVRGTVGPQGELALQAMAPSKWANQPIDLSVSGTVDNAGTARVRQLSHSCSYDFMWQKASR
;
A
#
# COMPACT_ATOMS: atom_id res chain seq x y z
N MET A 1 48.71 59.89 -48.59
CA MET A 1 48.46 59.61 -47.20
C MET A 1 47.57 58.38 -47.09
N GLN A 2 48.11 57.20 -46.83
CA GLN A 2 47.39 55.94 -46.71
C GLN A 2 47.49 55.48 -45.25
N LYS A 3 46.35 55.32 -44.61
CA LYS A 3 46.29 54.76 -43.28
C LYS A 3 45.89 53.29 -43.42
N HIS A 4 46.80 52.44 -43.08
CA HIS A 4 46.55 50.98 -42.96
C HIS A 4 45.81 50.71 -41.60
N VAL A 5 44.66 50.11 -41.73
CA VAL A 5 43.92 49.57 -40.56
C VAL A 5 44.20 48.06 -40.47
N ALA A 6 44.85 47.65 -39.41
CA ALA A 6 45.12 46.26 -39.13
C ALA A 6 43.86 45.64 -38.46
N TRP A 7 43.39 44.55 -39.04
CA TRP A 7 42.33 43.72 -38.45
C TRP A 7 42.98 42.58 -37.65
N SER A 8 42.78 42.60 -36.36
CA SER A 8 43.17 41.49 -35.48
C SER A 8 42.01 40.49 -35.40
N SER A 9 42.25 39.28 -35.91
CA SER A 9 41.32 38.16 -35.81
C SER A 9 41.47 37.50 -34.43
N ALA A 10 40.45 37.63 -33.58
CA ALA A 10 40.38 36.88 -32.34
C ALA A 10 39.75 35.51 -32.61
N VAL A 11 40.54 34.46 -32.40
CA VAL A 11 40.09 33.05 -32.44
C VAL A 11 39.46 32.73 -31.08
N GLY A 12 38.16 32.64 -31.04
CA GLY A 12 37.43 32.18 -29.86
C GLY A 12 37.44 30.67 -29.75
N VAL A 13 38.11 30.15 -28.76
CA VAL A 13 38.07 28.73 -28.41
C VAL A 13 36.77 28.47 -27.67
N PHE A 14 35.81 27.82 -28.32
CA PHE A 14 34.61 27.31 -27.66
C PHE A 14 34.95 26.02 -26.92
N SER A 15 35.08 26.10 -25.58
CA SER A 15 35.14 24.92 -24.71
C SER A 15 33.74 24.36 -24.54
N LEU A 16 33.47 23.20 -25.17
CA LEU A 16 32.28 22.41 -24.94
C LEU A 16 32.39 21.75 -23.57
N LEU A 17 31.69 22.32 -22.57
CA LEU A 17 31.44 21.67 -21.31
C LEU A 17 30.40 20.56 -21.53
N ALA A 18 30.86 19.31 -21.61
CA ALA A 18 30.00 18.15 -21.55
C ALA A 18 29.43 18.04 -20.12
N ALA A 19 28.18 18.43 -19.93
CA ALA A 19 27.46 18.16 -18.71
C ALA A 19 27.20 16.64 -18.60
N ALA A 20 27.99 15.96 -17.78
CA ALA A 20 27.72 14.58 -17.43
C ALA A 20 26.45 14.58 -16.56
N ASN A 21 25.32 14.17 -17.16
CA ASN A 21 24.10 13.86 -16.42
C ASN A 21 24.38 12.60 -15.58
N ALA A 22 24.77 12.79 -14.33
CA ALA A 22 24.76 11.73 -13.35
C ALA A 22 23.30 11.36 -13.09
N GLN A 23 22.80 10.34 -13.78
CA GLN A 23 21.57 9.68 -13.40
C GLN A 23 21.77 9.08 -12.02
N VAL A 24 21.21 9.75 -11.01
CA VAL A 24 21.08 9.18 -9.68
C VAL A 24 20.12 8.00 -9.85
N ALA A 25 20.66 6.77 -9.83
CA ALA A 25 19.84 5.57 -9.79
C ALA A 25 18.93 5.70 -8.58
N ALA A 26 17.61 5.64 -8.81
CA ALA A 26 16.65 5.58 -7.72
C ALA A 26 17.04 4.41 -6.80
N PRO A 27 17.12 4.59 -5.47
CA PRO A 27 17.45 3.50 -4.57
C PRO A 27 16.44 2.38 -4.81
N SER A 28 16.93 1.21 -5.17
CA SER A 28 16.11 -0.01 -5.18
C SER A 28 15.48 -0.10 -3.81
N ALA A 29 14.15 -0.14 -3.74
CA ALA A 29 13.45 -0.23 -2.48
C ALA A 29 13.95 -1.50 -1.78
N ALA A 30 14.83 -1.33 -0.79
CA ALA A 30 15.27 -2.45 0.03
C ALA A 30 14.02 -3.03 0.71
N GLY A 31 13.86 -4.36 0.64
CA GLY A 31 12.75 -5.03 1.29
C GLY A 31 12.64 -4.64 2.76
N THR A 32 11.43 -4.55 3.28
CA THR A 32 11.22 -4.22 4.69
C THR A 32 11.38 -5.46 5.56
N PRO A 33 11.68 -5.35 6.87
CA PRO A 33 11.74 -6.50 7.77
C PRO A 33 10.42 -7.27 7.85
N PHE A 34 9.33 -6.64 7.42
CA PHE A 34 7.99 -7.20 7.42
C PHE A 34 7.65 -7.98 6.15
N ASP A 35 8.48 -7.90 5.10
CA ASP A 35 8.20 -8.58 3.83
C ASP A 35 8.01 -10.09 4.00
N GLY A 36 7.00 -10.61 3.34
CA GLY A 36 6.68 -12.03 3.35
C GLY A 36 5.20 -12.33 3.16
N THR A 37 4.89 -13.61 3.23
CA THR A 37 3.52 -14.12 3.19
C THR A 37 3.10 -14.54 4.59
N TYR A 38 1.92 -14.12 4.99
CA TYR A 38 1.34 -14.37 6.29
C TYR A 38 0.06 -15.19 6.15
N ARG A 39 -0.06 -16.27 6.88
CA ARG A 39 -1.25 -17.13 6.88
C ARG A 39 -2.21 -16.73 7.99
N LEU A 40 -3.50 -16.74 7.69
CA LEU A 40 -4.53 -16.41 8.67
C LEU A 40 -4.48 -17.43 9.82
N ALA A 41 -4.26 -16.92 11.03
CA ALA A 41 -4.23 -17.72 12.26
C ALA A 41 -5.58 -17.67 12.97
N SER A 42 -6.21 -16.49 13.03
CA SER A 42 -7.54 -16.33 13.62
C SER A 42 -8.33 -15.19 13.01
N SER A 43 -9.64 -15.28 13.16
CA SER A 43 -10.58 -14.19 12.85
C SER A 43 -11.67 -14.13 13.91
N ALA A 44 -12.13 -12.92 14.21
CA ALA A 44 -13.23 -12.68 15.14
C ALA A 44 -14.13 -11.55 14.63
N ASN A 45 -15.40 -11.64 14.92
CA ASN A 45 -16.34 -10.55 14.65
C ASN A 45 -16.14 -9.45 15.69
N VAL A 46 -16.05 -8.19 15.24
CA VAL A 46 -16.07 -7.01 16.14
C VAL A 46 -17.51 -6.74 16.59
N ASN A 47 -18.45 -6.88 15.67
CA ASN A 47 -19.89 -6.76 15.96
C ASN A 47 -20.60 -8.06 15.56
N SER A 48 -21.58 -8.47 16.37
CA SER A 48 -22.36 -9.68 16.12
C SER A 48 -23.51 -9.46 15.14
N THR A 49 -23.98 -8.22 15.04
CA THR A 49 -25.07 -7.81 14.15
C THR A 49 -24.79 -6.45 13.53
N TYR A 50 -25.50 -6.15 12.48
CA TYR A 50 -25.52 -4.81 11.87
C TYR A 50 -26.95 -4.42 11.50
N THR A 51 -27.21 -3.12 11.42
CA THR A 51 -28.50 -2.61 10.93
C THR A 51 -28.38 -2.19 9.48
N SER A 52 -29.21 -2.78 8.64
CA SER A 52 -29.26 -2.43 7.23
C SER A 52 -29.84 -1.03 7.02
N ARG A 53 -29.66 -0.46 5.81
CA ARG A 53 -30.24 0.84 5.45
C ARG A 53 -31.78 0.86 5.54
N LYS A 54 -32.43 -0.30 5.50
CA LYS A 54 -33.87 -0.45 5.67
C LYS A 54 -34.30 -0.60 7.15
N GLY A 55 -33.38 -0.41 8.09
CA GLY A 55 -33.64 -0.54 9.52
C GLY A 55 -33.77 -1.99 10.03
N GLN A 56 -33.44 -2.98 9.19
CA GLN A 56 -33.49 -4.39 9.57
C GLN A 56 -32.16 -4.80 10.21
N THR A 57 -32.24 -5.48 11.35
CA THR A 57 -31.06 -6.06 11.99
C THR A 57 -30.76 -7.43 11.40
N ALA A 58 -29.51 -7.66 11.02
CA ALA A 58 -29.03 -8.92 10.50
C ALA A 58 -27.75 -9.36 11.22
N PRO A 59 -27.51 -10.68 11.37
CA PRO A 59 -26.29 -11.19 11.99
C PRO A 59 -25.08 -10.97 11.10
N CYS A 60 -23.92 -10.79 11.75
CA CYS A 60 -22.62 -10.79 11.06
C CYS A 60 -22.07 -12.22 11.04
N PRO A 61 -22.00 -12.85 9.85
CA PRO A 61 -21.47 -14.20 9.75
C PRO A 61 -19.95 -14.19 10.02
N PRO A 62 -19.38 -15.28 10.54
CA PRO A 62 -17.94 -15.44 10.59
C PRO A 62 -17.32 -15.31 9.20
N ARG A 63 -16.21 -14.58 9.09
CA ARG A 63 -15.51 -14.37 7.82
C ARG A 63 -14.03 -14.76 7.98
N ARG A 64 -13.48 -15.25 6.90
CA ARG A 64 -12.04 -15.50 6.78
C ARG A 64 -11.46 -14.52 5.76
N ALA A 65 -10.19 -14.20 5.92
CA ALA A 65 -9.43 -13.46 4.93
C ALA A 65 -8.41 -14.40 4.27
N GLY A 66 -8.03 -14.09 3.05
CA GLY A 66 -6.91 -14.77 2.38
C GLY A 66 -5.57 -14.44 3.05
N PRO A 67 -4.47 -14.98 2.53
CA PRO A 67 -3.13 -14.65 3.00
C PRO A 67 -2.87 -13.15 2.88
N LEU A 68 -2.17 -12.60 3.87
CA LEU A 68 -1.62 -11.24 3.80
C LEU A 68 -0.23 -11.33 3.15
N HIS A 69 -0.02 -10.55 2.10
CA HIS A 69 1.26 -10.42 1.43
C HIS A 69 1.82 -9.03 1.69
N ILE A 70 3.06 -8.98 2.15
CA ILE A 70 3.81 -7.73 2.33
C ILE A 70 5.04 -7.80 1.46
N GLU A 71 5.23 -6.78 0.63
CA GLU A 71 6.36 -6.67 -0.30
C GLU A 71 6.73 -5.22 -0.51
N ASN A 72 7.97 -4.86 -0.19
CA ASN A 72 8.51 -3.50 -0.35
C ASN A 72 7.62 -2.42 0.30
N GLY A 73 7.11 -2.68 1.51
CA GLY A 73 6.24 -1.74 2.22
C GLY A 73 4.81 -1.66 1.70
N GLN A 74 4.43 -2.52 0.75
CA GLN A 74 3.05 -2.65 0.27
C GLN A 74 2.42 -3.90 0.87
N ALA A 75 1.20 -3.77 1.39
CA ALA A 75 0.44 -4.87 1.94
C ALA A 75 -0.84 -5.12 1.14
N ARG A 76 -1.21 -6.38 0.96
CA ARG A 76 -2.43 -6.78 0.26
C ARG A 76 -2.98 -8.10 0.76
N TYR A 77 -4.28 -8.22 0.77
CA TYR A 77 -4.99 -9.49 0.93
C TYR A 77 -6.33 -9.45 0.19
N THR A 78 -7.01 -10.61 0.16
CA THR A 78 -8.34 -10.71 -0.44
C THR A 78 -9.33 -11.17 0.63
N THR A 79 -10.48 -10.54 0.71
CA THR A 79 -11.55 -10.95 1.62
C THR A 79 -12.20 -12.25 1.15
N ALA A 80 -12.98 -12.90 2.01
CA ALA A 80 -13.75 -14.09 1.66
C ALA A 80 -14.72 -13.88 0.48
N THR A 81 -15.11 -12.64 0.22
CA THR A 81 -16.02 -12.26 -0.88
C THR A 81 -15.28 -11.82 -2.14
N GLY A 82 -13.94 -11.98 -2.19
CA GLY A 82 -13.14 -11.65 -3.36
C GLY A 82 -12.72 -10.18 -3.48
N ILE A 83 -12.99 -9.35 -2.47
CA ILE A 83 -12.59 -7.95 -2.48
C ILE A 83 -11.09 -7.84 -2.20
N ARG A 84 -10.38 -7.12 -3.06
CA ARG A 84 -8.96 -6.85 -2.89
C ARG A 84 -8.76 -5.65 -1.98
N VAL A 85 -8.03 -5.87 -0.89
CA VAL A 85 -7.62 -4.86 0.08
C VAL A 85 -6.13 -4.63 -0.08
N ARG A 86 -5.71 -3.38 -0.17
CA ARG A 86 -4.32 -2.99 -0.36
C ARG A 86 -3.99 -1.71 0.37
N GLY A 87 -2.72 -1.53 0.69
CA GLY A 87 -2.22 -0.33 1.35
C GLY A 87 -0.75 -0.45 1.69
N THR A 88 -0.33 0.22 2.74
CA THR A 88 1.07 0.36 3.11
C THR A 88 1.39 -0.20 4.48
N VAL A 89 2.65 -0.55 4.65
CA VAL A 89 3.26 -0.86 5.94
C VAL A 89 4.23 0.25 6.28
N GLY A 90 4.04 0.88 7.42
CA GLY A 90 4.95 1.90 7.94
C GLY A 90 6.25 1.32 8.48
N PRO A 91 7.24 2.17 8.79
CA PRO A 91 8.57 1.74 9.22
C PRO A 91 8.58 0.99 10.56
N GLN A 92 7.57 1.15 11.39
CA GLN A 92 7.40 0.45 12.67
C GLN A 92 6.37 -0.67 12.60
N GLY A 93 5.90 -1.02 11.40
CA GLY A 93 4.94 -2.08 11.17
C GLY A 93 3.48 -1.63 11.18
N GLU A 94 3.20 -0.34 11.11
CA GLU A 94 1.83 0.17 11.02
C GLU A 94 1.19 -0.24 9.69
N LEU A 95 0.05 -0.88 9.76
CA LEU A 95 -0.73 -1.30 8.59
C LEU A 95 -1.89 -0.35 8.36
N ALA A 96 -1.97 0.21 7.16
CA ALA A 96 -3.09 1.03 6.71
C ALA A 96 -3.50 0.60 5.30
N LEU A 97 -4.64 -0.10 5.20
CA LEU A 97 -5.15 -0.63 3.95
C LEU A 97 -6.61 -0.22 3.76
N GLN A 98 -7.03 -0.21 2.52
CA GLN A 98 -8.42 0.10 2.15
C GLN A 98 -8.83 -0.60 0.87
N ALA A 99 -10.12 -0.71 0.67
CA ALA A 99 -10.73 -1.16 -0.57
C ALA A 99 -12.09 -0.51 -0.77
N MET A 100 -12.42 -0.30 -2.03
CA MET A 100 -13.74 0.09 -2.45
C MET A 100 -14.43 -1.14 -3.02
N ALA A 101 -15.50 -1.57 -2.40
CA ALA A 101 -16.29 -2.68 -2.89
C ALA A 101 -17.55 -2.16 -3.59
N PRO A 102 -17.85 -2.60 -4.82
CA PRO A 102 -19.11 -2.23 -5.45
C PRO A 102 -20.28 -2.80 -4.65
N SER A 103 -21.22 -1.96 -4.29
CA SER A 103 -22.47 -2.39 -3.68
C SER A 103 -23.44 -2.83 -4.76
N LYS A 104 -23.79 -4.09 -4.76
CA LYS A 104 -24.81 -4.64 -5.68
C LYS A 104 -26.20 -4.01 -5.49
N TRP A 105 -26.46 -3.44 -4.33
CA TRP A 105 -27.79 -2.96 -3.93
C TRP A 105 -27.98 -1.46 -4.04
N ALA A 106 -26.89 -0.69 -4.06
CA ALA A 106 -26.99 0.76 -3.99
C ALA A 106 -26.16 1.51 -5.05
N ASN A 107 -25.50 0.83 -5.99
CA ASN A 107 -24.55 1.41 -6.96
C ASN A 107 -23.54 2.38 -6.34
N GLN A 108 -23.30 2.25 -5.03
CA GLN A 108 -22.32 3.05 -4.30
C GLN A 108 -21.19 2.15 -3.80
N PRO A 109 -19.97 2.62 -3.87
CA PRO A 109 -18.85 1.90 -3.29
C PRO A 109 -19.06 1.76 -1.78
N ILE A 110 -18.71 0.60 -1.25
CA ILE A 110 -18.67 0.34 0.19
C ILE A 110 -17.26 0.60 0.66
N ASP A 111 -17.09 1.56 1.55
CA ASP A 111 -15.80 1.81 2.17
C ASP A 111 -15.42 0.65 3.08
N LEU A 112 -14.24 0.13 2.88
CA LEU A 112 -13.64 -0.88 3.70
C LEU A 112 -12.25 -0.41 4.07
N SER A 113 -12.05 -0.14 5.34
CA SER A 113 -10.77 0.31 5.88
C SER A 113 -10.18 -0.73 6.83
N VAL A 114 -8.87 -0.86 6.80
CA VAL A 114 -8.13 -1.81 7.63
C VAL A 114 -6.97 -1.09 8.28
N SER A 115 -6.88 -1.19 9.59
CA SER A 115 -5.77 -0.64 10.36
C SER A 115 -5.24 -1.68 11.34
N GLY A 116 -3.96 -1.62 11.63
CA GLY A 116 -3.34 -2.54 12.57
C GLY A 116 -1.84 -2.45 12.57
N THR A 117 -1.21 -3.52 12.98
CA THR A 117 0.25 -3.61 13.10
C THR A 117 0.77 -4.97 12.68
N VAL A 118 2.00 -5.00 12.20
CA VAL A 118 2.80 -6.21 12.06
C VAL A 118 4.04 -6.06 12.93
N ASP A 119 4.34 -7.07 13.73
CA ASP A 119 5.50 -7.06 14.62
C ASP A 119 6.70 -7.81 14.02
N ASN A 120 7.87 -7.63 14.63
CA ASN A 120 9.10 -8.30 14.20
C ASN A 120 9.10 -9.83 14.44
N ALA A 121 8.18 -10.33 15.25
CA ALA A 121 7.97 -11.76 15.45
C ALA A 121 7.15 -12.39 14.32
N GLY A 122 6.68 -11.58 13.37
CA GLY A 122 5.90 -12.05 12.23
C GLY A 122 4.43 -12.25 12.53
N THR A 123 3.87 -11.52 13.49
CA THR A 123 2.43 -11.48 13.75
C THR A 123 1.84 -10.19 13.22
N ALA A 124 0.84 -10.29 12.36
CA ALA A 124 0.06 -9.16 11.89
C ALA A 124 -1.33 -9.20 12.53
N ARG A 125 -1.74 -8.10 13.16
CA ARG A 125 -3.07 -7.92 13.78
C ARG A 125 -3.74 -6.71 13.18
N VAL A 126 -4.93 -6.88 12.65
CA VAL A 126 -5.67 -5.79 12.02
C VAL A 126 -7.13 -5.82 12.40
N ARG A 127 -7.74 -4.66 12.35
CA ARG A 127 -9.18 -4.45 12.40
C ARG A 127 -9.68 -3.96 11.05
N GLN A 128 -10.57 -4.73 10.46
CA GLN A 128 -11.28 -4.38 9.23
C GLN A 128 -12.62 -3.77 9.60
N LEU A 129 -12.83 -2.53 9.20
CA LEU A 129 -14.08 -1.79 9.42
C LEU A 129 -14.84 -1.66 8.09
N SER A 130 -16.13 -1.86 8.17
CA SER A 130 -17.07 -1.54 7.10
C SER A 130 -18.36 -1.02 7.73
N HIS A 131 -19.27 -0.49 6.90
CA HIS A 131 -20.55 -0.03 7.37
C HIS A 131 -21.56 -1.15 7.78
N SER A 132 -21.17 -2.41 7.61
CA SER A 132 -21.97 -3.56 8.02
C SER A 132 -21.20 -4.33 9.11
N CYS A 133 -20.56 -5.41 8.73
CA CYS A 133 -19.83 -6.26 9.66
C CYS A 133 -18.34 -5.92 9.67
N SER A 134 -17.80 -5.80 10.85
CA SER A 134 -16.38 -5.53 11.09
C SER A 134 -15.71 -6.74 11.72
N TYR A 135 -14.44 -6.93 11.44
CA TYR A 135 -13.70 -8.14 11.80
C TYR A 135 -12.31 -7.80 12.33
N ASP A 136 -11.84 -8.58 13.28
CA ASP A 136 -10.45 -8.64 13.69
C ASP A 136 -9.80 -9.87 13.05
N PHE A 137 -8.66 -9.66 12.37
CA PHE A 137 -7.86 -10.72 11.79
C PHE A 137 -6.47 -10.76 12.42
N MET A 138 -5.96 -11.96 12.59
CA MET A 138 -4.59 -12.20 12.97
C MET A 138 -3.94 -13.16 11.98
N TRP A 139 -2.78 -12.78 11.46
CA TRP A 139 -1.96 -13.62 10.60
C TRP A 139 -0.61 -13.89 11.23
N GLN A 140 -0.03 -15.01 10.87
CA GLN A 140 1.32 -15.41 11.23
C GLN A 140 2.17 -15.54 9.96
N LYS A 141 3.38 -15.01 10.00
CA LYS A 141 4.34 -15.13 8.90
C LYS A 141 4.63 -16.61 8.63
N ALA A 142 4.46 -17.02 7.37
CA ALA A 142 4.80 -18.37 6.98
C ALA A 142 6.32 -18.55 7.08
N SER A 143 6.76 -19.62 7.76
CA SER A 143 8.15 -20.05 7.68
C SER A 143 8.48 -20.46 6.25
N ARG A 144 9.69 -20.15 5.82
CA ARG A 144 10.22 -20.58 4.53
C ARG A 144 10.46 -22.08 4.52
#